data_565b77e6214a19826d5fe624f16b5ff7
#
_entry.id   565b77e6214a19826d5fe624f16b5ff7
#
_cell.length_a   1.000
_cell.length_b   1.000
_cell.length_c   1.000
_cell.angle_alpha   90.00
_cell.angle_beta   90.00
_cell.angle_gamma   90.00
#
_symmetry.space_group_name_H-M   'P 1'
#
loop_
_entity.id
_entity.type
_entity.pdbx_description
1 polymer ?
#
loop_
_entity_poly.entity_id
_entity_poly.type
_entity_poly.pdbx_seq_one_letter_code
_entity_poly.pdbx_strand_id
1 'polypeptide(L)'
;MQDTMSIANQLWQARLNGDVLDDLPSPASIEAAYELQALINQVSGQEIIGYKIGATSKEIQQLLNVDSPFYGPLYKDYSNPIDAAVPVHTKHTPRVEAEFVVVLKEALTADNSASISRQQVEQLSLIHI
;
A
#
# COMPACT_ATOMS: atom_id res chain seq x y z
N MET A 1 24.53 0.28 -12.12
CA MET A 1 23.48 0.67 -11.14
C MET A 1 22.17 0.66 -11.91
N GLN A 2 21.22 -0.16 -11.49
CA GLN A 2 19.92 -0.27 -12.17
C GLN A 2 19.11 1.00 -11.89
N ASP A 3 18.49 1.58 -12.91
CA ASP A 3 17.65 2.77 -12.77
C ASP A 3 16.38 2.44 -11.97
N THR A 4 15.99 3.32 -11.06
CA THR A 4 14.82 3.13 -10.18
C THR A 4 13.52 2.92 -10.99
N MET A 5 13.38 3.59 -12.13
CA MET A 5 12.25 3.37 -13.03
C MET A 5 12.25 1.95 -13.62
N SER A 6 13.42 1.40 -13.94
CA SER A 6 13.55 0.00 -14.39
C SER A 6 13.12 -0.98 -13.31
N ILE A 7 13.48 -0.72 -12.05
CA ILE A 7 13.06 -1.53 -10.89
C ILE A 7 11.53 -1.47 -10.71
N ALA A 8 10.94 -0.27 -10.81
CA ALA A 8 9.49 -0.08 -10.71
C ALA A 8 8.74 -0.90 -11.78
N ASN A 9 9.21 -0.85 -13.02
CA ASN A 9 8.64 -1.65 -14.11
C ASN A 9 8.76 -3.15 -13.85
N GLN A 10 9.92 -3.65 -13.40
CA GLN A 10 10.10 -5.07 -13.08
C GLN A 10 9.18 -5.53 -11.98
N LEU A 11 9.06 -4.77 -10.90
CA LEU A 11 8.15 -5.06 -9.79
C LEU A 11 6.69 -5.12 -10.24
N TRP A 12 6.28 -4.16 -11.09
CA TRP A 12 4.92 -4.15 -11.61
C TRP A 12 4.65 -5.33 -12.54
N GLN A 13 5.56 -5.64 -13.46
CA GLN A 13 5.43 -6.80 -14.34
C GLN A 13 5.43 -8.13 -13.57
N ALA A 14 6.29 -8.29 -12.57
CA ALA A 14 6.29 -9.45 -11.71
C ALA A 14 4.95 -9.63 -10.97
N ARG A 15 4.36 -8.52 -10.48
CA ARG A 15 3.03 -8.54 -9.89
C ARG A 15 1.95 -9.02 -10.87
N LEU A 16 1.96 -8.53 -12.10
CA LEU A 16 0.97 -8.92 -13.12
C LEU A 16 1.09 -10.39 -13.50
N ASN A 17 2.32 -10.90 -13.60
CA ASN A 17 2.60 -12.27 -14.04
C ASN A 17 2.59 -13.28 -12.87
N GLY A 18 2.57 -12.82 -11.62
CA GLY A 18 2.76 -13.65 -10.44
C GLY A 18 4.18 -14.22 -10.35
N ASP A 19 5.18 -13.47 -10.82
CA ASP A 19 6.57 -13.87 -10.76
C ASP A 19 7.21 -13.47 -9.43
N VAL A 20 8.23 -14.24 -9.01
CA VAL A 20 9.10 -13.94 -7.87
C VAL A 20 10.39 -13.34 -8.42
N LEU A 21 10.87 -12.28 -7.81
CA LEU A 21 12.13 -11.62 -8.16
C LEU A 21 13.14 -11.89 -7.04
N ASP A 22 14.24 -12.56 -7.37
CA ASP A 22 15.22 -13.05 -6.39
C ASP A 22 16.28 -12.00 -6.03
N ASP A 23 16.61 -11.08 -6.95
CA ASP A 23 17.74 -10.15 -6.83
C ASP A 23 17.34 -8.68 -7.04
N LEU A 24 16.46 -8.17 -6.19
CA LEU A 24 16.15 -6.73 -6.19
C LEU A 24 16.98 -6.00 -5.14
N PRO A 25 17.61 -4.87 -5.51
CA PRO A 25 18.27 -4.03 -4.52
C PRO A 25 17.25 -3.46 -3.53
N SER A 26 17.52 -3.61 -2.24
CA SER A 26 16.70 -2.97 -1.20
C SER A 26 16.86 -1.45 -1.28
N PRO A 27 15.77 -0.67 -1.14
CA PRO A 27 15.85 0.77 -0.99
C PRO A 27 16.74 1.16 0.18
N ALA A 28 17.52 2.23 0.03
CA ALA A 28 18.48 2.67 1.04
C ALA A 28 17.84 3.30 2.28
N SER A 29 16.57 3.76 2.16
CA SER A 29 15.80 4.36 3.24
C SER A 29 14.31 4.18 2.99
N ILE A 30 13.48 4.53 3.98
CA ILE A 30 12.02 4.52 3.85
C ILE A 30 11.54 5.53 2.81
N GLU A 31 12.19 6.68 2.70
CA GLU A 31 11.91 7.70 1.70
C GLU A 31 12.17 7.14 0.29
N ALA A 32 13.31 6.50 0.08
CA ALA A 32 13.63 5.85 -1.20
C ALA A 32 12.63 4.72 -1.54
N ALA A 33 12.11 4.01 -0.54
CA ALA A 33 11.05 3.03 -0.73
C ALA A 33 9.74 3.67 -1.18
N TYR A 34 9.35 4.82 -0.62
CA TYR A 34 8.17 5.57 -1.05
C TYR A 34 8.35 6.22 -2.43
N GLU A 35 9.55 6.68 -2.78
CA GLU A 35 9.86 7.14 -4.15
C GLU A 35 9.68 6.00 -5.16
N LEU A 36 10.19 4.80 -4.85
CA LEU A 36 9.98 3.61 -5.67
C LEU A 36 8.49 3.24 -5.76
N GLN A 37 7.75 3.28 -4.64
CA GLN A 37 6.30 3.06 -4.63
C GLN A 37 5.56 4.06 -5.54
N ALA A 38 5.94 5.34 -5.50
CA ALA A 38 5.35 6.36 -6.38
C ALA A 38 5.60 6.06 -7.88
N LEU A 39 6.80 5.58 -8.22
CA LEU A 39 7.11 5.15 -9.58
C LEU A 39 6.31 3.91 -9.98
N ILE A 40 6.12 2.93 -9.06
CA ILE A 40 5.25 1.76 -9.31
C ILE A 40 3.82 2.22 -9.57
N ASN A 41 3.29 3.18 -8.81
CA ASN A 41 1.96 3.74 -9.04
C ASN A 41 1.86 4.37 -10.44
N GLN A 42 2.90 5.11 -10.85
CA GLN A 42 2.96 5.73 -12.18
C GLN A 42 2.97 4.68 -13.30
N VAL A 43 3.84 3.65 -13.22
CA VAL A 43 3.95 2.62 -14.26
C VAL A 43 2.74 1.69 -14.28
N SER A 44 2.05 1.53 -13.16
CA SER A 44 0.83 0.71 -13.08
C SER A 44 -0.33 1.31 -13.87
N GLY A 45 -0.41 2.62 -13.94
CA GLY A 45 -1.56 3.33 -14.49
C GLY A 45 -2.88 3.09 -13.75
N GLN A 46 -2.82 2.48 -12.56
CA GLN A 46 -3.99 2.09 -11.77
C GLN A 46 -4.59 3.26 -11.00
N GLU A 47 -5.91 3.27 -10.90
CA GLU A 47 -6.63 4.19 -10.00
C GLU A 47 -6.43 3.76 -8.55
N ILE A 48 -5.90 4.67 -7.72
CA ILE A 48 -5.77 4.46 -6.27
C ILE A 48 -7.08 4.86 -5.61
N ILE A 49 -7.71 3.92 -4.92
CA ILE A 49 -9.00 4.10 -4.21
C ILE A 49 -8.85 4.20 -2.69
N GLY A 50 -7.67 4.01 -2.17
CA GLY A 50 -7.38 4.05 -0.74
C GLY A 50 -5.98 3.56 -0.42
N TYR A 51 -5.74 3.35 0.88
CA TYR A 51 -4.45 2.90 1.37
C TYR A 51 -4.61 1.83 2.45
N LYS A 52 -3.79 0.78 2.41
CA LYS A 52 -3.58 -0.14 3.51
C LYS A 52 -2.47 0.40 4.40
N ILE A 53 -2.66 0.33 5.73
CA ILE A 53 -1.66 0.74 6.72
C ILE A 53 -1.12 -0.51 7.40
N GLY A 54 0.19 -0.67 7.40
CA GLY A 54 0.90 -1.76 8.06
C GLY A 54 1.73 -1.30 9.25
N ALA A 55 2.20 -2.25 10.06
CA ALA A 55 3.06 -2.03 11.23
C ALA A 55 2.44 -1.05 12.24
N THR A 56 1.15 -1.22 12.57
CA THR A 56 0.43 -0.34 13.48
C THR A 56 0.75 -0.60 14.96
N SER A 57 1.32 -1.76 15.32
CA SER A 57 1.75 -2.07 16.69
C SER A 57 3.26 -1.95 16.86
N LYS A 58 3.70 -1.65 18.09
CA LYS A 58 5.13 -1.54 18.41
C LYS A 58 5.87 -2.87 18.26
N GLU A 59 5.23 -3.98 18.52
CA GLU A 59 5.78 -5.32 18.36
C GLU A 59 6.12 -5.61 16.90
N ILE A 60 5.20 -5.27 15.99
CA ILE A 60 5.41 -5.44 14.55
C ILE A 60 6.46 -4.47 14.03
N GLN A 61 6.47 -3.22 14.52
CA GLN A 61 7.52 -2.25 14.16
C GLN A 61 8.90 -2.77 14.55
N GLN A 62 9.06 -3.33 15.75
CA GLN A 62 10.32 -3.93 16.19
C GLN A 62 10.71 -5.15 15.35
N LEU A 63 9.76 -6.04 15.05
CA LEU A 63 10.00 -7.23 14.23
C LEU A 63 10.48 -6.87 12.82
N LEU A 64 9.92 -5.81 12.23
CA LEU A 64 10.24 -5.34 10.89
C LEU A 64 11.40 -4.33 10.87
N ASN A 65 11.92 -3.96 12.04
CA ASN A 65 12.97 -2.94 12.20
C ASN A 65 12.59 -1.59 11.57
N VAL A 66 11.35 -1.15 11.83
CA VAL A 66 10.84 0.17 11.47
C VAL A 66 10.39 0.91 12.74
N ASP A 67 10.36 2.23 12.69
CA ASP A 67 10.03 3.08 13.85
C ASP A 67 8.60 3.66 13.80
N SER A 68 7.93 3.50 12.68
CA SER A 68 6.59 4.03 12.40
C SER A 68 5.76 3.08 11.55
N PRO A 69 4.41 3.23 11.54
CA PRO A 69 3.57 2.60 10.55
C PRO A 69 3.96 3.01 9.13
N PHE A 70 3.71 2.15 8.17
CA PHE A 70 3.86 2.45 6.75
C PHE A 70 2.56 2.16 6.00
N TYR A 71 2.45 2.67 4.77
CA TYR A 71 1.26 2.51 3.97
C TYR A 71 1.58 2.05 2.55
N GLY A 72 0.58 1.43 1.92
CA GLY A 72 0.63 1.06 0.51
C GLY A 72 -0.71 1.33 -0.19
N PRO A 73 -0.71 1.61 -1.50
CA PRO A 73 -1.92 1.92 -2.24
C PRO A 73 -2.83 0.69 -2.40
N LEU A 74 -4.14 0.94 -2.35
CA LEU A 74 -5.16 0.01 -2.79
C LEU A 74 -5.63 0.43 -4.19
N TYR A 75 -5.44 -0.45 -5.15
CA TYR A 75 -5.82 -0.20 -6.53
C TYR A 75 -7.23 -0.71 -6.81
N LYS A 76 -7.97 0.04 -7.62
CA LYS A 76 -9.35 -0.27 -7.98
C LYS A 76 -9.52 -1.65 -8.60
N ASP A 77 -8.63 -2.03 -9.53
CA ASP A 77 -8.73 -3.30 -10.24
C ASP A 77 -8.45 -4.54 -9.36
N TYR A 78 -7.90 -4.31 -8.15
CA TYR A 78 -7.70 -5.35 -7.13
C TYR A 78 -8.74 -5.30 -6.00
N SER A 79 -9.74 -4.44 -6.11
CA SER A 79 -10.86 -4.38 -5.18
C SER A 79 -12.06 -5.13 -5.77
N ASN A 80 -12.42 -6.23 -5.15
CA ASN A 80 -13.44 -7.15 -5.66
C ASN A 80 -14.70 -7.12 -4.80
N PRO A 81 -15.89 -7.39 -5.36
CA PRO A 81 -17.08 -7.63 -4.59
C PRO A 81 -16.91 -8.79 -3.59
N ILE A 82 -17.73 -8.79 -2.52
CA ILE A 82 -17.62 -9.75 -1.41
C ILE A 82 -17.71 -11.22 -1.85
N ASP A 83 -18.45 -11.49 -2.92
CA ASP A 83 -18.67 -12.86 -3.44
C ASP A 83 -17.77 -13.20 -4.64
N ALA A 84 -16.82 -12.34 -4.98
CA ALA A 84 -15.96 -12.58 -6.11
C ALA A 84 -14.90 -13.64 -5.81
N ALA A 85 -14.66 -14.52 -6.76
CA ALA A 85 -13.49 -15.40 -6.74
C ALA A 85 -12.25 -14.57 -7.10
N VAL A 86 -11.29 -14.49 -6.19
CA VAL A 86 -10.04 -13.76 -6.40
C VAL A 86 -8.96 -14.74 -6.85
N PRO A 87 -8.35 -14.55 -8.04
CA PRO A 87 -7.25 -15.39 -8.48
C PRO A 87 -6.02 -15.17 -7.59
N VAL A 88 -5.37 -16.25 -7.21
CA VAL A 88 -4.11 -16.22 -6.46
C VAL A 88 -2.99 -16.86 -7.26
N HIS A 89 -1.80 -16.28 -7.20
CA HIS A 89 -0.63 -16.85 -7.84
C HIS A 89 -0.04 -17.98 -6.98
N THR A 90 0.05 -19.17 -7.53
CA THR A 90 0.51 -20.37 -6.80
C THR A 90 2.01 -20.34 -6.45
N LYS A 91 2.80 -19.50 -7.12
CA LYS A 91 4.22 -19.28 -6.81
C LYS A 91 4.42 -18.53 -5.48
N HIS A 92 3.39 -17.83 -5.02
CA HIS A 92 3.41 -17.11 -3.76
C HIS A 92 2.72 -17.92 -2.66
N THR A 93 3.01 -17.63 -1.41
CA THR A 93 2.27 -18.15 -0.26
C THR A 93 1.16 -17.16 0.11
N PRO A 94 -0.05 -17.29 -0.44
CA PRO A 94 -1.11 -16.33 -0.20
C PRO A 94 -1.55 -16.38 1.27
N ARG A 95 -1.82 -15.22 1.83
CA ARG A 95 -2.36 -15.05 3.19
C ARG A 95 -3.64 -14.24 3.13
N VAL A 96 -4.56 -14.54 4.04
CA VAL A 96 -5.80 -13.78 4.25
C VAL A 96 -5.64 -13.00 5.54
N GLU A 97 -5.92 -11.70 5.49
CA GLU A 97 -5.92 -10.80 6.64
C GLU A 97 -7.30 -10.16 6.77
N ALA A 98 -7.84 -10.12 7.98
CA ALA A 98 -9.06 -9.39 8.29
C ALA A 98 -8.67 -7.98 8.76
N GLU A 99 -9.22 -6.95 8.10
CA GLU A 99 -8.87 -5.56 8.33
C GLU A 99 -10.11 -4.70 8.52
N PHE A 100 -9.99 -3.66 9.35
CA PHE A 100 -11.02 -2.60 9.41
C PHE A 100 -10.80 -1.62 8.27
N VAL A 101 -11.87 -1.31 7.54
CA VAL A 101 -11.85 -0.31 6.47
C VAL A 101 -12.58 0.94 6.93
N VAL A 102 -11.91 2.08 6.85
CA VAL A 102 -12.52 3.39 7.12
C VAL A 102 -12.78 4.08 5.78
N VAL A 103 -14.03 4.44 5.53
CA VAL A 103 -14.42 5.23 4.36
C VAL A 103 -14.58 6.68 4.79
N LEU A 104 -13.86 7.58 4.13
CA LEU A 104 -13.92 9.02 4.43
C LEU A 104 -15.02 9.69 3.59
N LYS A 105 -15.77 10.62 4.20
CA LYS A 105 -16.80 11.44 3.53
C LYS A 105 -16.19 12.42 2.54
N GLU A 106 -15.00 12.91 2.86
CA GLU A 106 -14.27 13.92 2.09
C GLU A 106 -12.81 13.49 1.95
N ALA A 107 -12.19 13.89 0.86
CA ALA A 107 -10.77 13.63 0.63
C ALA A 107 -9.90 14.42 1.61
N LEU A 108 -8.87 13.76 2.16
CA LEU A 108 -7.79 14.44 2.85
C LEU A 108 -6.78 14.93 1.80
N THR A 109 -6.59 16.23 1.74
CA THR A 109 -5.62 16.88 0.85
C THR A 109 -4.39 17.32 1.61
N ALA A 110 -3.27 17.60 0.93
CA ALA A 110 -2.06 18.12 1.55
C ALA A 110 -2.32 19.42 2.33
N ASP A 111 -3.23 20.25 1.85
CA ASP A 111 -3.56 21.55 2.46
C ASP A 111 -4.30 21.40 3.79
N ASN A 112 -5.11 20.36 3.97
CA ASN A 112 -5.90 20.13 5.19
C ASN A 112 -5.30 19.04 6.11
N SER A 113 -4.43 18.18 5.63
CA SER A 113 -3.89 17.04 6.40
C SER A 113 -2.87 17.46 7.47
N ALA A 114 -2.09 18.53 7.23
CA ALA A 114 -1.03 18.95 8.15
C ALA A 114 -1.54 19.48 9.51
N SER A 115 -2.81 19.90 9.57
CA SER A 115 -3.45 20.48 10.76
C SER A 115 -4.63 19.67 11.29
N ILE A 116 -4.95 18.53 10.67
CA ILE A 116 -6.12 17.75 11.05
C ILE A 116 -5.88 16.99 12.36
N SER A 117 -6.76 17.19 13.32
CA SER A 117 -6.73 16.45 14.59
C SER A 117 -7.37 15.07 14.44
N ARG A 118 -7.03 14.15 15.37
CA ARG A 118 -7.67 12.83 15.45
C ARG A 118 -9.21 12.94 15.48
N GLN A 119 -9.75 13.86 16.27
CA GLN A 119 -11.20 14.06 16.37
C GLN A 119 -11.83 14.48 15.03
N GLN A 120 -11.15 15.31 14.25
CA GLN A 120 -11.63 15.69 12.90
C GLN A 120 -11.58 14.49 11.94
N VAL A 121 -10.54 13.65 12.00
CA VAL A 121 -10.49 12.42 11.19
C VAL A 121 -11.63 11.47 11.55
N GLU A 122 -11.93 11.30 12.84
CA GLU A 122 -13.05 10.49 13.31
C GLU A 122 -14.39 11.02 12.78
N GLN A 123 -14.58 12.34 12.72
CA GLN A 123 -15.78 12.96 12.16
C GLN A 123 -15.91 12.79 10.63
N LEU A 124 -14.79 12.64 9.93
CA LEU A 124 -14.77 12.37 8.49
C LEU A 124 -15.10 10.91 8.16
N SER A 125 -15.02 10.01 9.12
CA SER A 125 -15.38 8.60 8.90
C SER A 125 -16.88 8.44 8.63
N LEU A 126 -17.24 7.68 7.58
CA LEU A 126 -18.62 7.27 7.30
C LEU A 126 -19.10 6.13 8.21
N ILE A 127 -18.15 5.37 8.80
CA ILE A 127 -18.42 4.23 9.66
C ILE A 127 -17.93 4.60 11.05
N HIS A 128 -18.87 4.91 11.94
CA HIS A 128 -18.60 4.98 13.37
C HIS A 128 -18.87 3.59 13.96
N ILE A 129 -17.80 2.88 14.27
CA ILE A 129 -17.89 1.63 15.04
C ILE A 129 -17.64 1.97 16.51
#